data_853b2d5c8aedc8907cb24a9fdbda64ab
#
_entry.id   853b2d5c8aedc8907cb24a9fdbda64ab
#
_cell.length_a   1.000
_cell.length_b   1.000
_cell.length_c   1.000
_cell.angle_alpha   90.00
_cell.angle_beta   90.00
_cell.angle_gamma   90.00
#
_symmetry.space_group_name_H-M   'P 1'
#
loop_
_entity.id
_entity.type
_entity.pdbx_description
1 polymer ?
#
loop_
_entity_poly.entity_id
_entity_poly.type
_entity_poly.pdbx_seq_one_letter_code
_entity_poly.pdbx_strand_id
1 'polypeptide(L)'
;ALPIYRLHLKHSGTHADNWEKWVRVGKGKSYGLEASLAYRHAKNVFQASYTLSWSKQKFEDFYPDWYASKFDNRHKLNLMFRHKFNNRIDAYAAWTFRSGDRATVPMQYVENPSLPGTVQPSDAAGSWVYEKPNNITLPAYHRLDVGINFRRTTKRGFERIWNISIYNAYCRMNAFYTQVERQAD
;
A
#
# COMPACT_ATOMS: atom_id res chain seq x y z
N ALA A 1 0.83 -3.38 -22.83
CA ALA A 1 -0.14 -3.20 -21.73
C ALA A 1 -0.82 -4.55 -21.47
N LEU A 2 -0.87 -4.98 -20.22
CA LEU A 2 -1.54 -6.21 -19.82
C LEU A 2 -3.02 -5.91 -19.48
N PRO A 3 -3.95 -6.86 -19.76
CA PRO A 3 -5.33 -6.71 -19.32
C PRO A 3 -5.40 -6.80 -17.80
N ILE A 4 -6.23 -5.96 -17.19
CA ILE A 4 -6.56 -6.00 -15.77
C ILE A 4 -8.07 -6.05 -15.60
N TYR A 5 -8.53 -6.72 -14.55
CA TYR A 5 -9.95 -6.94 -14.26
C TYR A 5 -10.31 -6.27 -12.95
N ARG A 6 -11.43 -5.58 -12.92
CA ARG A 6 -12.00 -4.98 -11.72
C ARG A 6 -13.40 -5.55 -11.50
N LEU A 7 -13.60 -6.22 -10.37
CA LEU A 7 -14.91 -6.71 -9.96
C LEU A 7 -15.71 -5.55 -9.37
N HIS A 8 -16.91 -5.33 -9.88
CA HIS A 8 -17.86 -4.35 -9.35
C HIS A 8 -19.01 -5.09 -8.66
N LEU A 9 -18.89 -5.22 -7.33
CA LEU A 9 -19.94 -5.85 -6.51
C LEU A 9 -21.07 -4.84 -6.27
N LYS A 10 -22.16 -4.95 -7.01
CA LYS A 10 -23.42 -4.28 -6.69
C LYS A 10 -24.23 -5.25 -5.84
N HIS A 11 -24.57 -4.87 -4.62
CA HIS A 11 -25.43 -5.66 -3.75
C HIS A 11 -26.88 -5.56 -4.29
N SER A 12 -27.31 -6.58 -5.00
CA SER A 12 -28.71 -6.79 -5.35
C SER A 12 -28.92 -8.26 -5.63
N GLY A 13 -29.79 -8.87 -4.83
CA GLY A 13 -30.02 -10.29 -4.81
C GLY A 13 -30.42 -10.91 -6.14
N THR A 14 -30.24 -12.23 -6.18
CA THR A 14 -30.71 -13.24 -7.12
C THR A 14 -30.09 -13.26 -8.53
N HIS A 15 -29.49 -14.41 -8.79
CA HIS A 15 -28.96 -15.02 -10.00
C HIS A 15 -27.48 -14.78 -10.30
N ALA A 16 -26.73 -15.84 -9.94
CA ALA A 16 -25.28 -15.98 -10.11
C ALA A 16 -24.80 -16.16 -11.56
N ASP A 17 -25.65 -16.01 -12.58
CA ASP A 17 -25.37 -16.50 -13.92
C ASP A 17 -24.74 -15.50 -14.89
N ASN A 18 -24.47 -14.25 -14.47
CA ASN A 18 -23.88 -13.25 -15.36
C ASN A 18 -22.76 -12.44 -14.68
N TRP A 19 -21.74 -13.13 -14.17
CA TRP A 19 -20.55 -12.48 -13.58
C TRP A 19 -19.85 -11.50 -14.57
N GLU A 20 -19.96 -11.74 -15.87
CA GLU A 20 -19.43 -10.88 -16.93
C GLU A 20 -19.94 -9.44 -16.87
N LYS A 21 -21.18 -9.24 -16.43
CA LYS A 21 -21.77 -7.89 -16.24
C LYS A 21 -21.17 -7.14 -15.05
N TRP A 22 -20.46 -7.85 -14.16
CA TRP A 22 -19.84 -7.32 -12.96
C TRP A 22 -18.34 -7.10 -13.11
N VAL A 23 -17.76 -7.54 -14.23
CA VAL A 23 -16.35 -7.43 -14.51
C VAL A 23 -16.11 -6.33 -15.53
N ARG A 24 -15.28 -5.36 -15.17
CA ARG A 24 -14.78 -4.37 -16.12
C ARG A 24 -13.38 -4.75 -16.56
N VAL A 25 -13.13 -4.76 -17.85
CA VAL A 25 -11.83 -5.02 -18.45
C VAL A 25 -11.11 -3.71 -18.66
N GLY A 26 -9.89 -3.59 -18.17
CA GLY A 26 -9.04 -2.42 -18.36
C GLY A 26 -7.66 -2.81 -18.88
N LYS A 27 -6.85 -1.79 -19.11
CA LYS A 27 -5.45 -1.95 -19.53
C LYS A 27 -4.53 -1.46 -18.41
N GLY A 28 -3.48 -2.22 -18.10
CA GLY A 28 -2.46 -1.86 -17.11
C GLY A 28 -1.08 -1.85 -17.72
N LYS A 29 -0.23 -0.95 -17.26
CA LYS A 29 1.20 -0.91 -17.59
C LYS A 29 2.00 -0.59 -16.33
N SER A 30 3.08 -1.36 -16.12
CA SER A 30 4.03 -1.12 -15.06
C SER A 30 5.45 -1.26 -15.58
N TYR A 31 6.33 -0.42 -15.10
CA TYR A 31 7.75 -0.43 -15.41
C TYR A 31 8.52 0.19 -14.26
N GLY A 32 9.81 -0.13 -14.17
CA GLY A 32 10.62 0.37 -13.08
C GLY A 32 12.08 -0.03 -13.21
N LEU A 33 12.87 0.44 -12.27
CA LEU A 33 14.28 0.13 -12.09
C LEU A 33 14.48 -0.39 -10.67
N GLU A 34 15.26 -1.45 -10.54
CA GLU A 34 15.67 -2.00 -9.24
C GLU A 34 17.19 -1.99 -9.12
N ALA A 35 17.67 -1.61 -7.97
CA ALA A 35 19.08 -1.65 -7.60
C ALA A 35 19.23 -2.35 -6.23
N SER A 36 20.23 -3.21 -6.12
CA SER A 36 20.56 -3.88 -4.87
C SER A 36 22.05 -3.82 -4.60
N LEU A 37 22.41 -3.64 -3.33
CA LEU A 37 23.76 -3.64 -2.82
C LEU A 37 23.84 -4.58 -1.62
N ALA A 38 24.87 -5.44 -1.62
CA ALA A 38 25.21 -6.25 -0.46
C ALA A 38 26.70 -6.05 -0.16
N TYR A 39 26.99 -5.60 1.04
CA TYR A 39 28.35 -5.40 1.52
C TYR A 39 28.59 -6.23 2.77
N ARG A 40 29.67 -6.99 2.77
CA ARG A 40 30.10 -7.83 3.90
C ARG A 40 31.54 -7.52 4.23
N HIS A 41 31.75 -7.14 5.45
CA HIS A 41 33.12 -6.89 5.96
C HIS A 41 33.23 -7.37 7.42
N ALA A 42 34.14 -8.28 7.67
CA ALA A 42 34.38 -8.87 9.00
C ALA A 42 33.08 -9.36 9.66
N LYS A 43 32.63 -8.66 10.69
CA LYS A 43 31.43 -9.00 11.48
C LYS A 43 30.16 -8.26 11.02
N ASN A 44 30.28 -7.42 9.99
CA ASN A 44 29.19 -6.56 9.51
C ASN A 44 28.64 -7.06 8.19
N VAL A 45 27.33 -7.04 8.06
CA VAL A 45 26.62 -7.24 6.81
C VAL A 45 25.66 -6.06 6.63
N PHE A 46 25.77 -5.38 5.51
CA PHE A 46 24.86 -4.34 5.08
C PHE A 46 24.20 -4.76 3.78
N GLN A 47 22.90 -4.58 3.68
CA GLN A 47 22.13 -4.81 2.46
C GLN A 47 21.22 -3.61 2.24
N ALA A 48 21.14 -3.18 1.00
CA ALA A 48 20.24 -2.13 0.55
C ALA A 48 19.57 -2.60 -0.74
N SER A 49 18.27 -2.37 -0.85
CA SER A 49 17.54 -2.53 -2.11
C SER A 49 16.67 -1.31 -2.34
N TYR A 50 16.71 -0.80 -3.55
CA TYR A 50 15.91 0.34 -3.97
C TYR A 50 15.14 -0.01 -5.24
N THR A 51 13.85 0.29 -5.24
CA THR A 51 12.97 0.14 -6.40
C THR A 51 12.35 1.49 -6.74
N LEU A 52 12.49 1.90 -7.98
CA LEU A 52 11.79 3.01 -8.60
C LEU A 52 10.80 2.44 -9.61
N SER A 53 9.50 2.65 -9.39
CA SER A 53 8.48 2.04 -10.24
C SER A 53 7.32 2.97 -10.57
N TRP A 54 6.71 2.71 -11.72
CA TRP A 54 5.49 3.37 -12.20
C TRP A 54 4.46 2.31 -12.52
N SER A 55 3.26 2.47 -12.00
CA SER A 55 2.12 1.62 -12.31
C SER A 55 0.92 2.48 -12.69
N LYS A 56 0.44 2.30 -13.91
CA LYS A 56 -0.71 3.05 -14.45
C LYS A 56 -1.75 2.08 -15.00
N GLN A 57 -2.99 2.50 -14.96
CA GLN A 57 -4.12 1.75 -15.47
C GLN A 57 -5.12 2.67 -16.17
N LYS A 58 -5.94 2.10 -17.05
CA LYS A 58 -7.11 2.77 -17.61
C LYS A 58 -8.25 1.78 -17.82
N PHE A 59 -9.47 2.26 -17.66
CA PHE A 59 -10.71 1.54 -17.93
C PHE A 59 -11.58 2.42 -18.82
N GLU A 60 -11.76 2.02 -20.07
CA GLU A 60 -12.43 2.85 -21.09
C GLU A 60 -13.86 3.21 -20.67
N ASP A 61 -14.54 2.30 -19.97
CA ASP A 61 -15.92 2.51 -19.49
C ASP A 61 -16.05 3.39 -18.24
N PHE A 62 -14.93 3.68 -17.55
CA PHE A 62 -14.96 4.40 -16.29
C PHE A 62 -14.11 5.67 -16.31
N TYR A 63 -12.88 5.56 -16.81
CA TYR A 63 -11.95 6.67 -16.97
C TYR A 63 -11.00 6.35 -18.13
N PRO A 64 -11.19 6.99 -19.29
CA PRO A 64 -10.51 6.63 -20.54
C PRO A 64 -9.04 7.02 -20.56
N ASP A 65 -8.59 7.92 -19.69
CA ASP A 65 -7.21 8.32 -19.59
C ASP A 65 -6.39 7.44 -18.67
N TRP A 66 -5.08 7.43 -18.86
CA TRP A 66 -4.16 6.74 -17.98
C TRP A 66 -4.04 7.42 -16.62
N TYR A 67 -4.35 6.72 -15.55
CA TYR A 67 -4.18 7.18 -14.18
C TYR A 67 -3.34 6.23 -13.36
N ALA A 68 -2.76 6.73 -12.24
CA ALA A 68 -1.93 5.94 -11.35
C ALA A 68 -2.74 4.80 -10.72
N SER A 69 -2.17 3.60 -10.66
CA SER A 69 -2.75 2.50 -9.88
C SER A 69 -2.77 2.85 -8.39
N LYS A 70 -3.68 2.25 -7.63
CA LYS A 70 -3.72 2.38 -6.16
C LYS A 70 -2.36 2.06 -5.52
N PHE A 71 -1.63 1.09 -6.08
CA PHE A 71 -0.35 0.62 -5.58
C PHE A 71 0.86 1.22 -6.33
N ASP A 72 0.69 2.40 -6.94
CA ASP A 72 1.80 3.15 -7.56
C ASP A 72 2.71 3.76 -6.48
N ASN A 73 3.41 2.88 -5.75
CA ASN A 73 4.44 3.31 -4.81
C ASN A 73 5.72 3.62 -5.59
N ARG A 74 5.96 4.89 -5.85
CA ARG A 74 7.06 5.36 -6.69
C ARG A 74 8.42 4.91 -6.19
N HIS A 75 8.66 5.00 -4.91
CA HIS A 75 9.93 4.71 -4.27
C HIS A 75 9.76 3.65 -3.19
N LYS A 76 10.57 2.60 -3.22
CA LYS A 76 10.70 1.61 -2.15
C LYS A 76 12.17 1.45 -1.81
N LEU A 77 12.51 1.53 -0.54
CA LEU A 77 13.87 1.37 -0.04
C LEU A 77 13.84 0.43 1.17
N ASN A 78 14.64 -0.62 1.11
CA ASN A 78 14.87 -1.50 2.23
C ASN A 78 16.35 -1.48 2.57
N LEU A 79 16.65 -1.25 3.83
CA LEU A 79 17.99 -1.27 4.39
C LEU A 79 18.04 -2.33 5.48
N MET A 80 19.06 -3.14 5.49
CA MET A 80 19.32 -4.10 6.55
C MET A 80 20.78 -4.00 6.97
N PHE A 81 20.99 -3.88 8.26
CA PHE A 81 22.30 -3.96 8.87
C PHE A 81 22.31 -5.08 9.91
N ARG A 82 23.33 -5.90 9.89
CA ARG A 82 23.55 -6.95 10.86
C ARG A 82 24.98 -6.87 11.37
N HIS A 83 25.13 -6.93 12.69
CA HIS A 83 26.43 -7.02 13.37
C HIS A 83 26.54 -8.30 14.16
N LYS A 84 27.62 -9.05 13.92
CA LYS A 84 27.95 -10.27 14.66
C LYS A 84 28.93 -9.94 15.78
N PHE A 85 28.46 -9.86 17.01
CA PHE A 85 29.34 -9.63 18.18
C PHE A 85 30.31 -10.80 18.37
N ASN A 86 29.79 -12.00 18.34
CA ASN A 86 30.55 -13.26 18.46
C ASN A 86 29.78 -14.42 17.79
N ASN A 87 30.24 -15.65 17.93
CA ASN A 87 29.60 -16.83 17.33
C ASN A 87 28.21 -17.16 17.92
N ARG A 88 27.85 -16.56 19.06
CA ARG A 88 26.58 -16.80 19.75
C ARG A 88 25.59 -15.66 19.66
N ILE A 89 26.06 -14.44 19.44
CA ILE A 89 25.24 -13.23 19.51
C ILE A 89 25.43 -12.42 18.27
N ASP A 90 24.32 -12.09 17.61
CA ASP A 90 24.24 -11.11 16.53
C ASP A 90 23.00 -10.23 16.71
N ALA A 91 23.11 -8.96 16.32
CA ALA A 91 21.99 -8.04 16.27
C ALA A 91 21.76 -7.54 14.85
N TYR A 92 20.54 -7.15 14.57
CA TYR A 92 20.15 -6.58 13.28
C TYR A 92 19.21 -5.39 13.43
N ALA A 93 19.27 -4.53 12.44
CA ALA A 93 18.29 -3.46 12.23
C ALA A 93 17.84 -3.53 10.78
N ALA A 94 16.53 -3.46 10.56
CA ALA A 94 15.92 -3.43 9.25
C ALA A 94 15.02 -2.20 9.13
N TRP A 95 15.29 -1.36 8.13
CA TRP A 95 14.47 -0.19 7.86
C TRP A 95 13.84 -0.30 6.48
N THR A 96 12.52 -0.13 6.46
CA THR A 96 11.73 -0.16 5.25
C THR A 96 11.10 1.21 5.04
N PHE A 97 11.18 1.70 3.82
CA PHE A 97 10.50 2.91 3.35
C PHE A 97 9.76 2.61 2.05
N ARG A 98 8.55 3.15 1.90
CA ARG A 98 7.86 3.25 0.63
C ARG A 98 7.12 4.58 0.54
N SER A 99 7.08 5.18 -0.64
CA SER A 99 6.19 6.31 -0.90
C SER A 99 4.73 5.87 -0.72
N GLY A 100 3.88 6.80 -0.31
CA GLY A 100 2.49 6.51 0.03
C GLY A 100 1.71 5.86 -1.12
N ASP A 101 0.72 5.07 -0.76
CA ASP A 101 -0.28 4.53 -1.68
C ASP A 101 -1.13 5.67 -2.26
N ARG A 102 -1.75 5.42 -3.40
CA ARG A 102 -2.71 6.34 -3.99
C ARG A 102 -4.10 6.09 -3.44
N ALA A 103 -4.85 7.17 -3.22
CA ALA A 103 -6.24 7.11 -2.79
C ALA A 103 -7.11 8.03 -3.65
N THR A 104 -8.39 7.71 -3.73
CA THR A 104 -9.39 8.54 -4.40
C THR A 104 -10.16 9.31 -3.34
N VAL A 105 -10.09 10.62 -3.41
CA VAL A 105 -10.94 11.50 -2.60
C VAL A 105 -11.80 12.37 -3.53
N PRO A 106 -13.04 12.69 -3.11
CA PRO A 106 -13.86 13.64 -3.84
C PRO A 106 -13.21 15.02 -3.77
N MET A 107 -13.32 15.76 -4.86
CA MET A 107 -12.81 17.13 -4.93
C MET A 107 -13.86 18.16 -4.52
N GLN A 108 -15.14 17.82 -4.69
CA GLN A 108 -16.26 18.71 -4.42
C GLN A 108 -17.50 17.90 -4.04
N TYR A 109 -18.30 18.47 -3.16
CA TYR A 109 -19.66 18.03 -2.90
C TYR A 109 -20.61 19.04 -3.58
N VAL A 110 -21.51 18.56 -4.42
CA VAL A 110 -22.52 19.37 -5.10
C VAL A 110 -23.86 19.02 -4.50
N GLU A 111 -24.50 19.99 -3.87
CA GLU A 111 -25.86 19.84 -3.38
C GLU A 111 -26.84 19.87 -4.54
N ASN A 112 -27.81 18.95 -4.54
CA ASN A 112 -28.89 18.98 -5.51
C ASN A 112 -29.82 20.13 -5.14
N PRO A 113 -30.18 21.03 -6.09
CA PRO A 113 -31.09 22.13 -5.81
C PRO A 113 -32.46 21.57 -5.40
N SER A 114 -32.91 21.96 -4.20
CA SER A 114 -34.25 21.62 -3.74
C SER A 114 -35.26 22.48 -4.53
N LEU A 115 -36.18 21.83 -5.23
CA LEU A 115 -37.32 22.53 -5.80
C LEU A 115 -38.27 22.98 -4.68
N PRO A 116 -38.68 24.24 -4.61
CA PRO A 116 -39.63 24.69 -3.60
C PRO A 116 -40.92 23.86 -3.61
N GLY A 117 -41.30 23.31 -2.46
CA GLY A 117 -42.52 22.50 -2.29
C GLY A 117 -42.34 20.98 -2.49
N THR A 118 -41.13 20.48 -2.75
CA THR A 118 -40.86 19.04 -2.82
C THR A 118 -40.13 18.56 -1.56
N VAL A 119 -40.64 17.48 -0.93
CA VAL A 119 -39.93 16.77 0.10
C VAL A 119 -38.92 15.86 -0.60
N GLN A 120 -37.66 16.24 -0.57
CA GLN A 120 -36.57 15.40 -1.12
C GLN A 120 -36.33 14.21 -0.16
N PRO A 121 -36.17 12.98 -0.66
CA PRO A 121 -35.65 11.88 0.15
C PRO A 121 -34.25 12.27 0.69
N SER A 122 -33.93 11.86 1.90
CA SER A 122 -32.65 12.16 2.55
C SER A 122 -31.41 11.81 1.72
N ASP A 123 -31.55 10.86 0.77
CA ASP A 123 -30.48 10.39 -0.11
C ASP A 123 -30.28 11.27 -1.36
N ALA A 124 -31.15 12.27 -1.59
CA ALA A 124 -31.09 13.18 -2.74
C ALA A 124 -30.36 14.51 -2.41
N ALA A 125 -29.78 14.62 -1.22
CA ALA A 125 -29.21 15.89 -0.73
C ALA A 125 -27.99 16.40 -1.51
N GLY A 126 -27.33 15.54 -2.30
CA GLY A 126 -26.18 15.94 -3.14
C GLY A 126 -25.31 14.77 -3.58
N SER A 127 -24.32 15.06 -4.38
CA SER A 127 -23.38 14.06 -4.89
C SER A 127 -21.92 14.51 -4.76
N TRP A 128 -21.05 13.53 -4.50
CA TRP A 128 -19.61 13.73 -4.49
C TRP A 128 -19.06 13.72 -5.91
N VAL A 129 -18.33 14.76 -6.27
CA VAL A 129 -17.67 14.87 -7.58
C VAL A 129 -16.23 14.42 -7.47
N TYR A 130 -15.86 13.46 -8.31
CA TYR A 130 -14.51 12.92 -8.43
C TYR A 130 -13.91 13.35 -9.77
N GLU A 131 -12.80 14.08 -9.72
CA GLU A 131 -12.11 14.51 -10.93
C GLU A 131 -11.34 13.34 -11.57
N LYS A 132 -10.60 12.61 -10.76
CA LYS A 132 -9.71 11.55 -11.23
C LYS A 132 -9.58 10.43 -10.18
N PRO A 133 -9.58 9.16 -10.60
CA PRO A 133 -9.27 8.06 -9.70
C PRO A 133 -7.82 8.15 -9.17
N ASN A 134 -7.62 7.80 -7.90
CA ASN A 134 -6.31 7.80 -7.25
C ASN A 134 -5.61 9.18 -7.32
N ASN A 135 -6.38 10.23 -7.04
CA ASN A 135 -5.98 11.63 -7.21
C ASN A 135 -5.02 12.14 -6.12
N ILE A 136 -4.97 11.52 -4.96
CA ILE A 136 -4.04 11.88 -3.88
C ILE A 136 -3.03 10.79 -3.58
N THR A 137 -1.94 11.18 -2.93
CA THR A 137 -0.92 10.27 -2.39
C THR A 137 -0.98 10.33 -0.87
N LEU A 138 -1.10 9.17 -0.23
CA LEU A 138 -1.04 9.06 1.22
C LEU A 138 0.37 9.38 1.74
N PRO A 139 0.52 9.70 3.03
CA PRO A 139 1.83 9.83 3.66
C PRO A 139 2.70 8.59 3.44
N ALA A 140 4.00 8.83 3.31
CA ALA A 140 4.96 7.75 3.13
C ALA A 140 4.97 6.79 4.31
N TYR A 141 5.03 5.52 4.01
CA TYR A 141 5.20 4.45 4.98
C TYR A 141 6.69 4.26 5.30
N HIS A 142 7.04 4.22 6.56
CA HIS A 142 8.35 3.72 6.97
C HIS A 142 8.32 3.08 8.36
N ARG A 143 9.24 2.14 8.57
CA ARG A 143 9.32 1.35 9.79
C ARG A 143 10.74 0.91 10.04
N LEU A 144 11.13 0.91 11.30
CA LEU A 144 12.38 0.33 11.78
C LEU A 144 12.08 -0.87 12.67
N ASP A 145 12.66 -2.01 12.34
CA ASP A 145 12.64 -3.22 13.14
C ASP A 145 14.05 -3.50 13.64
N VAL A 146 14.20 -3.86 14.90
CA VAL A 146 15.50 -4.21 15.49
C VAL A 146 15.38 -5.52 16.22
N GLY A 147 16.44 -6.29 16.26
CA GLY A 147 16.43 -7.56 16.96
C GLY A 147 17.82 -8.09 17.29
N ILE A 148 17.84 -9.00 18.22
CA ILE A 148 19.05 -9.69 18.68
C ILE A 148 18.79 -11.19 18.68
N ASN A 149 19.78 -11.96 18.20
CA ASN A 149 19.76 -13.40 18.16
C ASN A 149 20.79 -13.96 19.12
N PHE A 150 20.38 -14.94 19.92
CA PHE A 150 21.25 -15.72 20.79
C PHE A 150 21.26 -17.16 20.29
N ARG A 151 22.44 -17.65 19.91
CA ARG A 151 22.65 -19.02 19.43
C ARG A 151 23.44 -19.85 20.42
N ARG A 152 22.99 -21.06 20.63
CA ARG A 152 23.68 -22.04 21.47
C ARG A 152 23.57 -23.41 20.83
N THR A 153 24.72 -24.03 20.60
CA THR A 153 24.80 -25.43 20.21
C THR A 153 24.80 -26.30 21.47
N THR A 154 23.90 -27.27 21.51
CA THR A 154 23.82 -28.23 22.61
C THR A 154 24.89 -29.32 22.45
N LYS A 155 25.20 -30.04 23.54
CA LYS A 155 26.16 -31.17 23.51
C LYS A 155 25.77 -32.28 22.51
N ARG A 156 24.48 -32.38 22.16
CA ARG A 156 23.95 -33.35 21.20
C ARG A 156 23.93 -32.83 19.75
N GLY A 157 24.59 -31.68 19.47
CA GLY A 157 24.67 -31.10 18.12
C GLY A 157 23.45 -30.25 17.67
N PHE A 158 22.41 -30.11 18.50
CA PHE A 158 21.27 -29.28 18.17
C PHE A 158 21.60 -27.80 18.34
N GLU A 159 21.26 -26.98 17.36
CA GLU A 159 21.33 -25.52 17.46
C GLU A 159 20.02 -24.97 18.03
N ARG A 160 20.13 -24.15 19.08
CA ARG A 160 19.02 -23.38 19.65
C ARG A 160 19.23 -21.91 19.33
N ILE A 161 18.20 -21.26 18.76
CA ILE A 161 18.24 -19.85 18.46
C ILE A 161 17.09 -19.18 19.21
N TRP A 162 17.44 -18.18 20.02
CA TRP A 162 16.48 -17.28 20.65
C TRP A 162 16.55 -15.95 19.91
N ASN A 163 15.40 -15.45 19.43
CA ASN A 163 15.28 -14.14 18.82
C ASN A 163 14.41 -13.26 19.71
N ILE A 164 14.93 -12.07 20.03
CA ILE A 164 14.17 -11.00 20.67
C ILE A 164 14.16 -9.85 19.68
N SER A 165 12.97 -9.38 19.31
CA SER A 165 12.82 -8.31 18.31
C SER A 165 11.75 -7.31 18.70
N ILE A 166 11.98 -6.06 18.30
CA ILE A 166 11.04 -4.94 18.42
C ILE A 166 10.63 -4.55 17.00
N TYR A 167 9.36 -4.68 16.75
CA TYR A 167 8.73 -4.24 15.53
C TYR A 167 8.33 -2.78 15.64
N ASN A 168 8.57 -1.97 14.59
CA ASN A 168 8.27 -0.55 14.57
C ASN A 168 8.88 0.20 15.77
N ALA A 169 10.21 0.09 15.93
CA ALA A 169 10.97 0.53 17.10
C ALA A 169 10.76 2.03 17.49
N TYR A 170 10.37 2.87 16.56
CA TYR A 170 10.04 4.28 16.82
C TYR A 170 8.53 4.59 16.81
N CYS A 171 7.68 3.54 16.89
CA CYS A 171 6.23 3.64 17.06
C CYS A 171 5.54 4.54 16.02
N ARG A 172 5.98 4.54 14.75
CA ARG A 172 5.33 5.35 13.73
C ARG A 172 3.94 4.84 13.39
N MET A 173 2.96 5.73 13.46
CA MET A 173 1.62 5.49 12.96
C MET A 173 1.61 5.70 11.44
N ASN A 174 1.66 4.62 10.69
CA ASN A 174 1.62 4.65 9.22
C ASN A 174 0.16 4.73 8.74
N ALA A 175 -0.10 5.60 7.77
CA ALA A 175 -1.42 5.72 7.17
C ALA A 175 -1.77 4.42 6.41
N PHE A 176 -2.97 3.89 6.65
CA PHE A 176 -3.47 2.67 6.03
C PHE A 176 -4.59 2.94 5.02
N TYR A 177 -5.50 3.86 5.35
CA TYR A 177 -6.60 4.29 4.48
C TYR A 177 -7.00 5.72 4.79
N THR A 178 -7.78 6.32 3.90
CA THR A 178 -8.46 7.60 4.13
C THR A 178 -9.97 7.38 4.05
N GLN A 179 -10.68 8.04 4.93
CA GLN A 179 -12.13 8.14 4.90
C GLN A 179 -12.49 9.61 4.78
N VAL A 180 -13.47 9.90 3.94
CA VAL A 180 -14.03 11.24 3.82
C VAL A 180 -15.36 11.23 4.56
N GLU A 181 -15.46 12.04 5.58
CA GLU A 181 -16.69 12.25 6.36
C GLU A 181 -17.19 13.67 6.13
N ARG A 182 -18.50 13.81 6.02
CA ARG A 182 -19.14 15.12 6.04
C ARG A 182 -19.24 15.54 7.50
N GLN A 183 -18.60 16.63 7.85
CA GLN A 183 -18.84 17.27 9.13
C GLN A 183 -20.17 18.02 9.01
N ALA A 184 -21.19 17.60 9.76
CA ALA A 184 -22.42 18.35 9.90
C ALA A 184 -22.11 19.53 10.83
N ASP A 185 -22.28 20.74 10.32
CA ASP A 185 -22.27 21.99 11.08
C ASP A 185 -23.55 22.12 11.90
#